data_84a013bbac7ad08d1b1ce7c30204697a
#
_entry.id   84a013bbac7ad08d1b1ce7c30204697a
#
_cell.length_a   1.000
_cell.length_b   1.000
_cell.length_c   1.000
_cell.angle_alpha   90.00
_cell.angle_beta   90.00
_cell.angle_gamma   90.00
#
_symmetry.space_group_name_H-M   'P 1'
#
loop_
_entity.id
_entity.type
_entity.pdbx_description
1 polymer ?
#
loop_
_entity_poly.entity_id
_entity_poly.type
_entity_poly.pdbx_seq_one_letter_code
_entity_poly.pdbx_strand_id
1 'polypeptide(L)'
;MSLLSLFDPWEPSFSLVAVFFIAAALFARGSRRLHLGLPRQAAFWTGLALFYIALHTRLDYYAEHQFFIHRIQHLVLHHLAPLILMAAYPGSALRAGLPLRWRIALRRWQRGRSARVIAAVMLNPAFISTAFVVSVVFWLIPSVQFVAMLDWRIYRFMNWSVAASGLLYWWMLLDHRPSPPSRARPGLRVLSPVITMTPQILVGAIITFSSHDLYPIFTICGRAFTSVPASLDQSLGGLIMWVPAGVLEAVGAMMALRHLMRLSGSPRHARTKPKSGGRGPKPMLQR
;
A
#
# COMPACT_ATOMS: atom_id res chain seq x y z
N MET A 1 -9.25 -22.63 -22.52
CA MET A 1 -9.72 -22.17 -21.20
C MET A 1 -10.54 -20.89 -21.39
N SER A 2 -11.74 -20.81 -20.85
CA SER A 2 -12.52 -19.57 -20.88
C SER A 2 -11.88 -18.52 -19.95
N LEU A 3 -11.90 -17.24 -20.33
CA LEU A 3 -11.41 -16.16 -19.46
C LEU A 3 -12.11 -16.15 -18.08
N LEU A 4 -13.34 -16.65 -18.01
CA LEU A 4 -14.10 -16.75 -16.76
C LEU A 4 -13.49 -17.73 -15.76
N SER A 5 -12.82 -18.80 -16.23
CA SER A 5 -12.19 -19.77 -15.32
C SER A 5 -10.97 -19.21 -14.57
N LEU A 6 -10.44 -18.06 -14.96
CA LEU A 6 -9.38 -17.36 -14.22
C LEU A 6 -9.90 -16.78 -12.88
N PHE A 7 -11.19 -16.54 -12.76
CA PHE A 7 -11.81 -15.98 -11.55
C PHE A 7 -12.30 -17.06 -10.58
N ASP A 8 -12.20 -18.34 -10.94
CA ASP A 8 -12.53 -19.43 -10.02
C ASP A 8 -11.56 -19.43 -8.82
N PRO A 9 -12.03 -19.68 -7.59
CA PRO A 9 -11.17 -19.83 -6.44
C PRO A 9 -10.16 -20.98 -6.66
N TRP A 10 -8.87 -20.69 -6.45
CA TRP A 10 -7.83 -21.71 -6.56
C TRP A 10 -7.75 -22.55 -5.29
N GLU A 11 -7.54 -21.90 -4.16
CA GLU A 11 -7.56 -22.53 -2.85
C GLU A 11 -8.65 -21.90 -1.98
N PRO A 12 -9.83 -22.55 -1.79
CA PRO A 12 -10.91 -21.99 -1.00
C PRO A 12 -10.47 -21.72 0.43
N SER A 13 -10.40 -20.45 0.83
CA SER A 13 -10.03 -20.05 2.18
C SER A 13 -11.19 -19.32 2.86
N PHE A 14 -11.86 -20.00 3.81
CA PHE A 14 -12.96 -19.42 4.58
C PHE A 14 -12.52 -18.16 5.35
N SER A 15 -11.30 -18.15 5.89
CA SER A 15 -10.77 -17.00 6.62
C SER A 15 -10.60 -15.77 5.71
N LEU A 16 -10.12 -15.98 4.49
CA LEU A 16 -9.94 -14.93 3.51
C LEU A 16 -11.30 -14.39 3.07
N VAL A 17 -12.23 -15.26 2.70
CA VAL A 17 -13.60 -14.86 2.34
C VAL A 17 -14.27 -14.08 3.47
N ALA A 18 -14.11 -14.53 4.73
CA ALA A 18 -14.66 -13.82 5.89
C ALA A 18 -14.09 -12.40 6.04
N VAL A 19 -12.77 -12.22 5.88
CA VAL A 19 -12.13 -10.90 5.95
C VAL A 19 -12.68 -9.97 4.87
N PHE A 20 -12.77 -10.44 3.62
CA PHE A 20 -13.32 -9.65 2.51
C PHE A 20 -14.80 -9.33 2.72
N PHE A 21 -15.59 -10.29 3.16
CA PHE A 21 -17.01 -10.09 3.45
C PHE A 21 -17.22 -9.08 4.57
N ILE A 22 -16.45 -9.17 5.66
CA ILE A 22 -16.51 -8.21 6.78
C ILE A 22 -16.13 -6.80 6.30
N ALA A 23 -15.04 -6.66 5.54
CA ALA A 23 -14.62 -5.38 5.00
C ALA A 23 -15.69 -4.78 4.08
N ALA A 24 -16.26 -5.59 3.18
CA ALA A 24 -17.34 -5.19 2.27
C ALA A 24 -18.60 -4.76 3.03
N ALA A 25 -19.05 -5.56 3.99
CA ALA A 25 -20.26 -5.28 4.79
C ALA A 25 -20.10 -4.00 5.65
N LEU A 26 -18.94 -3.83 6.28
CA LEU A 26 -18.64 -2.63 7.07
C LEU A 26 -18.60 -1.39 6.19
N PHE A 27 -17.96 -1.48 5.02
CA PHE A 27 -17.90 -0.35 4.11
C PHE A 27 -19.27 -0.02 3.52
N ALA A 28 -20.03 -1.01 3.06
CA ALA A 28 -21.38 -0.82 2.52
C ALA A 28 -22.31 -0.14 3.54
N ARG A 29 -22.29 -0.62 4.79
CA ARG A 29 -23.07 -0.01 5.89
C ARG A 29 -22.60 1.40 6.20
N GLY A 30 -21.29 1.64 6.23
CA GLY A 30 -20.71 2.94 6.57
C GLY A 30 -20.87 3.96 5.45
N SER A 31 -20.74 3.57 4.19
CA SER A 31 -20.90 4.43 3.03
C SER A 31 -22.33 4.97 2.90
N ARG A 32 -23.34 4.11 3.20
CA ARG A 32 -24.75 4.53 3.26
C ARG A 32 -24.99 5.55 4.38
N ARG A 33 -24.39 5.33 5.58
CA ARG A 33 -24.54 6.25 6.73
C ARG A 33 -23.88 7.61 6.49
N LEU A 34 -22.78 7.64 5.76
CA LEU A 34 -22.00 8.85 5.50
C LEU A 34 -22.33 9.49 4.13
N HIS A 35 -23.26 8.91 3.38
CA HIS A 35 -23.65 9.35 2.03
C HIS A 35 -22.42 9.61 1.13
N LEU A 36 -21.51 8.61 1.07
CA LEU A 36 -20.29 8.75 0.27
C LEU A 36 -20.61 8.83 -1.22
N GLY A 37 -19.94 9.75 -1.91
CA GLY A 37 -20.05 9.89 -3.37
C GLY A 37 -19.58 8.66 -4.14
N LEU A 38 -20.13 8.46 -5.33
CA LEU A 38 -19.84 7.33 -6.22
C LEU A 38 -18.34 7.10 -6.48
N PRO A 39 -17.49 8.14 -6.74
CA PRO A 39 -16.08 7.90 -7.02
C PRO A 39 -15.34 7.22 -5.86
N ARG A 40 -15.68 7.57 -4.61
CA ARG A 40 -15.08 6.94 -3.42
C ARG A 40 -15.57 5.51 -3.23
N GLN A 41 -16.85 5.26 -3.52
CA GLN A 41 -17.39 3.90 -3.48
C GLN A 41 -16.75 3.03 -4.56
N ALA A 42 -16.67 3.51 -5.79
CA ALA A 42 -16.00 2.80 -6.89
C ALA A 42 -14.55 2.48 -6.55
N ALA A 43 -13.77 3.45 -6.06
CA ALA A 43 -12.38 3.22 -5.66
C ALA A 43 -12.26 2.12 -4.58
N PHE A 44 -13.12 2.12 -3.56
CA PHE A 44 -13.09 1.08 -2.54
C PHE A 44 -13.39 -0.30 -3.12
N TRP A 45 -14.48 -0.42 -3.90
CA TRP A 45 -14.88 -1.71 -4.45
C TRP A 45 -13.88 -2.26 -5.46
N THR A 46 -13.31 -1.39 -6.30
CA THR A 46 -12.25 -1.79 -7.24
C THR A 46 -10.99 -2.25 -6.48
N GLY A 47 -10.53 -1.50 -5.48
CA GLY A 47 -9.37 -1.91 -4.69
C GLY A 47 -9.60 -3.22 -3.93
N LEU A 48 -10.79 -3.41 -3.37
CA LEU A 48 -11.16 -4.65 -2.67
C LEU A 48 -11.22 -5.83 -3.64
N ALA A 49 -11.79 -5.64 -4.83
CA ALA A 49 -11.87 -6.67 -5.88
C ALA A 49 -10.48 -7.07 -6.37
N LEU A 50 -9.57 -6.11 -6.58
CA LEU A 50 -8.19 -6.39 -6.98
C LEU A 50 -7.44 -7.23 -5.94
N PHE A 51 -7.61 -6.92 -4.65
CA PHE A 51 -7.06 -7.76 -3.58
C PHE A 51 -7.63 -9.18 -3.61
N TYR A 52 -8.95 -9.31 -3.78
CA TYR A 52 -9.61 -10.61 -3.82
C TYR A 52 -9.11 -11.44 -5.03
N ILE A 53 -9.05 -10.83 -6.21
CA ILE A 53 -8.56 -11.48 -7.42
C ILE A 53 -7.11 -11.95 -7.22
N ALA A 54 -6.25 -11.11 -6.66
CA ALA A 54 -4.84 -11.43 -6.48
C ALA A 54 -4.59 -12.53 -5.42
N LEU A 55 -5.49 -12.69 -4.42
CA LEU A 55 -5.27 -13.60 -3.27
C LEU A 55 -6.11 -14.87 -3.29
N HIS A 56 -7.14 -14.95 -4.14
CA HIS A 56 -8.13 -16.04 -4.02
C HIS A 56 -8.59 -16.65 -5.34
N THR A 57 -8.05 -16.20 -6.47
CA THR A 57 -8.43 -16.75 -7.78
C THR A 57 -7.28 -17.57 -8.37
N ARG A 58 -7.51 -18.17 -9.54
CA ARG A 58 -6.47 -18.91 -10.28
C ARG A 58 -5.26 -18.07 -10.68
N LEU A 59 -5.31 -16.74 -10.53
CA LEU A 59 -4.12 -15.91 -10.67
C LEU A 59 -3.04 -16.32 -9.65
N ASP A 60 -3.43 -16.74 -8.45
CA ASP A 60 -2.54 -17.25 -7.42
C ASP A 60 -1.81 -18.51 -7.87
N TYR A 61 -2.52 -19.48 -8.48
CA TYR A 61 -1.91 -20.65 -9.10
C TYR A 61 -0.84 -20.29 -10.13
N TYR A 62 -1.16 -19.37 -11.05
CA TYR A 62 -0.19 -18.94 -12.06
C TYR A 62 1.00 -18.20 -11.44
N ALA A 63 0.79 -17.47 -10.37
CA ALA A 63 1.85 -16.80 -9.64
C ALA A 63 2.78 -17.77 -8.89
N GLU A 64 2.29 -18.93 -8.47
CA GLU A 64 3.11 -20.00 -7.91
C GLU A 64 3.99 -20.71 -8.95
N HIS A 65 3.59 -20.69 -10.24
CA HIS A 65 4.23 -21.43 -11.33
C HIS A 65 4.94 -20.55 -12.37
N GLN A 66 4.92 -19.21 -12.21
CA GLN A 66 5.50 -18.29 -13.20
C GLN A 66 5.99 -17.02 -12.52
N PHE A 67 7.27 -16.71 -12.65
CA PHE A 67 7.88 -15.59 -11.90
C PHE A 67 7.28 -14.23 -12.29
N PHE A 68 7.13 -13.92 -13.59
CA PHE A 68 6.57 -12.62 -13.98
C PHE A 68 5.12 -12.44 -13.51
N ILE A 69 4.32 -13.51 -13.46
CA ILE A 69 2.94 -13.44 -12.91
C ILE A 69 2.97 -13.21 -11.40
N HIS A 70 3.89 -13.86 -10.70
CA HIS A 70 4.11 -13.61 -9.30
C HIS A 70 4.47 -12.13 -9.03
N ARG A 71 5.26 -11.50 -9.92
CA ARG A 71 5.54 -10.06 -9.83
C ARG A 71 4.34 -9.19 -10.15
N ILE A 72 3.47 -9.57 -11.10
CA ILE A 72 2.19 -8.90 -11.33
C ILE A 72 1.30 -8.99 -10.09
N GLN A 73 1.19 -10.17 -9.47
CA GLN A 73 0.44 -10.35 -8.24
C GLN A 73 0.95 -9.42 -7.13
N HIS A 74 2.26 -9.37 -6.89
CA HIS A 74 2.87 -8.49 -5.91
C HIS A 74 2.70 -7.00 -6.26
N LEU A 75 2.77 -6.62 -7.53
CA LEU A 75 2.46 -5.26 -7.99
C LEU A 75 1.03 -4.87 -7.62
N VAL A 76 0.08 -5.78 -7.84
CA VAL A 76 -1.33 -5.55 -7.45
C VAL A 76 -1.46 -5.44 -5.93
N LEU A 77 -0.89 -6.37 -5.16
CA LEU A 77 -1.02 -6.43 -3.70
C LEU A 77 -0.31 -5.27 -2.98
N HIS A 78 0.82 -4.82 -3.50
CA HIS A 78 1.69 -3.85 -2.84
C HIS A 78 1.44 -2.42 -3.30
N HIS A 79 1.08 -2.22 -4.58
CA HIS A 79 0.93 -0.88 -5.17
C HIS A 79 -0.50 -0.59 -5.62
N LEU A 80 -1.01 -1.31 -6.61
CA LEU A 80 -2.22 -0.93 -7.32
C LEU A 80 -3.48 -1.00 -6.45
N ALA A 81 -3.73 -2.14 -5.83
CA ALA A 81 -4.93 -2.33 -4.99
C ALA A 81 -4.90 -1.43 -3.74
N PRO A 82 -3.78 -1.32 -2.99
CA PRO A 82 -3.68 -0.38 -1.88
C PRO A 82 -3.84 1.08 -2.30
N LEU A 83 -3.23 1.52 -3.41
CA LEU A 83 -3.37 2.88 -3.93
C LEU A 83 -4.85 3.23 -4.17
N ILE A 84 -5.55 2.39 -4.94
CA ILE A 84 -6.96 2.61 -5.30
C ILE A 84 -7.84 2.55 -4.05
N LEU A 85 -7.64 1.57 -3.18
CA LEU A 85 -8.42 1.40 -1.96
C LEU A 85 -8.23 2.57 -1.00
N MET A 86 -6.99 3.05 -0.81
CA MET A 86 -6.70 4.17 0.08
C MET A 86 -7.13 5.52 -0.50
N ALA A 87 -7.21 5.66 -1.83
CA ALA A 87 -7.80 6.83 -2.49
C ALA A 87 -9.29 7.02 -2.14
N ALA A 88 -9.98 5.95 -1.76
CA ALA A 88 -11.36 6.01 -1.24
C ALA A 88 -11.46 6.61 0.17
N TYR A 89 -10.35 6.77 0.91
CA TYR A 89 -10.33 7.16 2.33
C TYR A 89 -11.29 6.32 3.20
N PRO A 90 -11.16 4.97 3.21
CA PRO A 90 -12.19 4.07 3.72
C PRO A 90 -12.34 4.12 5.24
N GLY A 91 -11.36 4.64 5.99
CA GLY A 91 -11.29 4.57 7.44
C GLY A 91 -12.49 5.18 8.17
N SER A 92 -13.12 6.25 7.63
CA SER A 92 -14.33 6.84 8.21
C SER A 92 -15.56 5.95 8.00
N ALA A 93 -15.69 5.38 6.79
CA ALA A 93 -16.80 4.50 6.43
C ALA A 93 -16.72 3.17 7.20
N LEU A 94 -15.56 2.53 7.23
CA LEU A 94 -15.35 1.30 8.00
C LEU A 94 -15.71 1.49 9.48
N ARG A 95 -15.27 2.59 10.10
CA ARG A 95 -15.66 2.92 11.48
C ARG A 95 -17.15 3.19 11.65
N ALA A 96 -17.78 3.91 10.72
CA ALA A 96 -19.22 4.16 10.75
C ALA A 96 -20.04 2.89 10.54
N GLY A 97 -19.50 1.91 9.80
CA GLY A 97 -20.11 0.59 9.61
C GLY A 97 -20.12 -0.28 10.86
N LEU A 98 -19.15 -0.13 11.76
CA LEU A 98 -19.07 -0.91 12.99
C LEU A 98 -20.30 -0.72 13.88
N PRO A 99 -20.79 -1.78 14.58
CA PRO A 99 -21.78 -1.65 15.65
C PRO A 99 -21.27 -0.73 16.77
N LEU A 100 -22.19 -0.05 17.46
CA LEU A 100 -21.83 0.96 18.48
C LEU A 100 -20.91 0.39 19.58
N ARG A 101 -21.19 -0.83 20.04
CA ARG A 101 -20.36 -1.53 21.06
C ARG A 101 -18.89 -1.65 20.63
N TRP A 102 -18.63 -2.03 19.38
CA TRP A 102 -17.28 -2.18 18.83
C TRP A 102 -16.60 -0.83 18.62
N ARG A 103 -17.36 0.20 18.23
CA ARG A 103 -16.83 1.58 18.12
C ARG A 103 -16.38 2.12 19.47
N ILE A 104 -17.16 1.86 20.54
CA ILE A 104 -16.81 2.26 21.91
C ILE A 104 -15.58 1.47 22.38
N ALA A 105 -15.57 0.15 22.20
CA ALA A 105 -14.44 -0.71 22.56
C ALA A 105 -13.15 -0.26 21.88
N LEU A 106 -13.20 0.00 20.54
CA LEU A 106 -12.06 0.49 19.78
C LEU A 106 -11.55 1.84 20.30
N ARG A 107 -12.45 2.78 20.62
CA ARG A 107 -12.06 4.07 21.20
C ARG A 107 -11.41 3.93 22.58
N ARG A 108 -11.92 3.03 23.42
CA ARG A 108 -11.33 2.73 24.74
C ARG A 108 -9.93 2.15 24.57
N TRP A 109 -9.77 1.14 23.70
CA TRP A 109 -8.48 0.52 23.40
C TRP A 109 -7.46 1.55 22.88
N GLN A 110 -7.86 2.43 21.93
CA GLN A 110 -6.98 3.45 21.36
C GLN A 110 -6.48 4.48 22.40
N ARG A 111 -7.18 4.66 23.53
CA ARG A 111 -6.75 5.52 24.64
C ARG A 111 -5.74 4.83 25.56
N GLY A 112 -5.63 3.51 25.49
CA GLY A 112 -4.73 2.71 26.31
C GLY A 112 -3.24 2.99 25.99
N ARG A 113 -2.38 2.73 26.98
CA ARG A 113 -0.91 2.90 26.84
C ARG A 113 -0.36 2.02 25.74
N SER A 114 -0.75 0.74 25.71
CA SER A 114 -0.31 -0.25 24.70
C SER A 114 -0.65 0.20 23.28
N ALA A 115 -1.90 0.63 23.06
CA ALA A 115 -2.33 1.10 21.74
C ALA A 115 -1.56 2.36 21.30
N ARG A 116 -1.21 3.25 22.22
CA ARG A 116 -0.39 4.43 21.93
C ARG A 116 1.03 4.06 21.53
N VAL A 117 1.65 3.09 22.22
CA VAL A 117 2.99 2.60 21.89
C VAL A 117 2.98 1.90 20.53
N ILE A 118 2.06 0.96 20.31
CA ILE A 118 1.89 0.28 19.02
C ILE A 118 1.70 1.31 17.89
N ALA A 119 0.80 2.27 18.09
CA ALA A 119 0.58 3.32 17.11
C ALA A 119 1.81 4.23 16.92
N ALA A 120 2.62 4.44 17.95
CA ALA A 120 3.85 5.23 17.84
C ALA A 120 4.87 4.57 16.91
N VAL A 121 4.99 3.26 16.96
CA VAL A 121 5.89 2.47 16.11
C VAL A 121 5.28 2.25 14.72
N MET A 122 4.10 1.63 14.68
CA MET A 122 3.47 1.20 13.40
C MET A 122 3.08 2.36 12.48
N LEU A 123 2.76 3.53 13.04
CA LEU A 123 2.39 4.73 12.28
C LEU A 123 3.55 5.73 12.16
N ASN A 124 4.77 5.32 12.49
CA ASN A 124 5.96 6.12 12.23
C ASN A 124 6.26 6.12 10.73
N PRO A 125 6.39 7.28 10.06
CA PRO A 125 6.64 7.33 8.63
C PRO A 125 7.91 6.61 8.18
N ALA A 126 8.98 6.67 8.98
CA ALA A 126 10.21 5.95 8.68
C ALA A 126 10.00 4.43 8.74
N PHE A 127 9.32 3.94 9.80
CA PHE A 127 8.97 2.53 9.92
C PHE A 127 8.12 2.05 8.74
N ILE A 128 7.09 2.82 8.36
CA ILE A 128 6.20 2.47 7.23
C ILE A 128 6.98 2.39 5.92
N SER A 129 7.82 3.39 5.61
CA SER A 129 8.60 3.42 4.37
C SER A 129 9.65 2.29 4.35
N THR A 130 10.30 2.02 5.48
CA THR A 130 11.25 0.90 5.59
C THR A 130 10.55 -0.45 5.44
N ALA A 131 9.42 -0.65 6.13
CA ALA A 131 8.64 -1.89 6.01
C ALA A 131 8.13 -2.12 4.58
N PHE A 132 7.75 -1.05 3.88
CA PHE A 132 7.33 -1.10 2.48
C PHE A 132 8.44 -1.62 1.57
N VAL A 133 9.65 -1.09 1.68
CA VAL A 133 10.80 -1.52 0.88
C VAL A 133 11.27 -2.91 1.30
N VAL A 134 11.45 -3.12 2.62
CA VAL A 134 11.97 -4.39 3.15
C VAL A 134 11.05 -5.55 2.82
N SER A 135 9.71 -5.37 2.85
CA SER A 135 8.79 -6.45 2.52
C SER A 135 8.95 -6.95 1.08
N VAL A 136 9.31 -6.08 0.13
CA VAL A 136 9.57 -6.50 -1.26
C VAL A 136 10.96 -7.10 -1.40
N VAL A 137 11.99 -6.40 -0.91
CA VAL A 137 13.39 -6.82 -1.08
C VAL A 137 13.66 -8.14 -0.36
N PHE A 138 13.12 -8.34 0.85
CA PHE A 138 13.28 -9.56 1.62
C PHE A 138 12.73 -10.79 0.88
N TRP A 139 11.50 -10.68 0.33
CA TRP A 139 10.89 -11.78 -0.40
C TRP A 139 11.48 -12.00 -1.80
N LEU A 140 12.34 -11.10 -2.28
CA LEU A 140 13.10 -11.25 -3.52
C LEU A 140 14.45 -11.91 -3.33
N ILE A 141 14.92 -12.11 -2.10
CA ILE A 141 16.14 -12.89 -1.85
C ILE A 141 15.89 -14.31 -2.35
N PRO A 142 16.69 -14.83 -3.30
CA PRO A 142 16.41 -16.12 -3.96
C PRO A 142 16.19 -17.29 -3.01
N SER A 143 17.02 -17.40 -1.96
CA SER A 143 16.88 -18.45 -0.92
C SER A 143 15.60 -18.30 -0.07
N VAL A 144 15.19 -17.07 0.23
CA VAL A 144 13.95 -16.81 0.99
C VAL A 144 12.74 -17.11 0.11
N GLN A 145 12.75 -16.66 -1.13
CA GLN A 145 11.67 -16.96 -2.07
C GLN A 145 11.54 -18.45 -2.34
N PHE A 146 12.67 -19.16 -2.48
CA PHE A 146 12.68 -20.61 -2.65
C PHE A 146 11.91 -21.32 -1.52
N VAL A 147 12.22 -20.99 -0.26
CA VAL A 147 11.52 -21.57 0.91
C VAL A 147 10.04 -21.15 0.93
N ALA A 148 9.76 -19.88 0.60
CA ALA A 148 8.39 -19.36 0.61
C ALA A 148 7.49 -20.06 -0.42
N MET A 149 8.04 -20.44 -1.58
CA MET A 149 7.28 -21.13 -2.62
C MET A 149 7.04 -22.62 -2.31
N LEU A 150 7.82 -23.23 -1.39
CA LEU A 150 7.66 -24.63 -0.98
C LEU A 150 6.68 -24.83 0.16
N ASP A 151 6.45 -23.83 0.99
CA ASP A 151 5.53 -23.90 2.14
C ASP A 151 4.38 -22.92 1.97
N TRP A 152 3.15 -23.44 1.82
CA TRP A 152 1.93 -22.68 1.65
C TRP A 152 1.68 -21.65 2.78
N ARG A 153 2.17 -21.92 4.02
CA ARG A 153 2.01 -21.01 5.17
C ARG A 153 2.90 -19.80 5.01
N ILE A 154 4.15 -20.04 4.59
CA ILE A 154 5.13 -18.97 4.34
C ILE A 154 4.70 -18.17 3.12
N TYR A 155 4.23 -18.83 2.06
CA TYR A 155 3.66 -18.18 0.87
C TYR A 155 2.49 -17.25 1.21
N ARG A 156 1.53 -17.72 2.00
CA ARG A 156 0.43 -16.87 2.49
C ARG A 156 0.93 -15.71 3.36
N PHE A 157 1.87 -15.96 4.27
CA PHE A 157 2.45 -14.92 5.08
C PHE A 157 3.17 -13.86 4.23
N MET A 158 3.90 -14.27 3.20
CA MET A 158 4.52 -13.39 2.20
C MET A 158 3.48 -12.45 1.58
N ASN A 159 2.43 -13.00 0.99
CA ASN A 159 1.37 -12.23 0.33
C ASN A 159 0.66 -11.26 1.28
N TRP A 160 0.35 -11.70 2.51
CA TRP A 160 -0.27 -10.83 3.52
C TRP A 160 0.67 -9.73 4.02
N SER A 161 1.95 -10.03 4.21
CA SER A 161 2.95 -9.04 4.65
C SER A 161 3.13 -7.94 3.60
N VAL A 162 3.19 -8.33 2.33
CA VAL A 162 3.29 -7.42 1.19
C VAL A 162 2.02 -6.55 1.08
N ALA A 163 0.84 -7.15 1.18
CA ALA A 163 -0.43 -6.42 1.16
C ALA A 163 -0.55 -5.44 2.34
N ALA A 164 -0.19 -5.86 3.54
CA ALA A 164 -0.26 -5.02 4.75
C ALA A 164 0.71 -3.84 4.69
N SER A 165 1.96 -4.06 4.26
CA SER A 165 2.94 -2.98 4.10
C SER A 165 2.51 -1.99 3.02
N GLY A 166 1.97 -2.47 1.90
CA GLY A 166 1.36 -1.63 0.87
C GLY A 166 0.21 -0.78 1.40
N LEU A 167 -0.74 -1.38 2.12
CA LEU A 167 -1.87 -0.66 2.72
C LEU A 167 -1.42 0.44 3.70
N LEU A 168 -0.43 0.16 4.55
CA LEU A 168 0.11 1.15 5.49
C LEU A 168 0.82 2.29 4.76
N TYR A 169 1.61 1.97 3.74
CA TYR A 169 2.35 2.96 2.97
C TYR A 169 1.42 3.90 2.21
N TRP A 170 0.48 3.36 1.45
CA TRP A 170 -0.48 4.15 0.67
C TRP A 170 -1.46 4.92 1.56
N TRP A 171 -1.83 4.37 2.73
CA TRP A 171 -2.56 5.12 3.74
C TRP A 171 -1.79 6.34 4.24
N MET A 172 -0.50 6.20 4.54
CA MET A 172 0.35 7.32 4.97
C MET A 172 0.52 8.34 3.85
N LEU A 173 0.80 7.88 2.62
CA LEU A 173 1.08 8.74 1.47
C LEU A 173 -0.13 9.60 1.09
N LEU A 174 -1.32 8.99 1.05
CA LEU A 174 -2.56 9.63 0.64
C LEU A 174 -3.31 10.35 1.77
N ASP A 175 -2.75 10.40 2.99
CA ASP A 175 -3.37 11.14 4.08
C ASP A 175 -3.41 12.64 3.78
N HIS A 176 -4.60 13.19 3.55
CA HIS A 176 -4.81 14.59 3.19
C HIS A 176 -4.88 15.55 4.38
N ARG A 177 -4.74 15.04 5.61
CA ARG A 177 -4.79 15.86 6.83
C ARG A 177 -3.48 16.61 7.04
N PRO A 178 -3.54 17.82 7.66
CA PRO A 178 -2.32 18.50 8.09
C PRO A 178 -1.62 17.74 9.23
N SER A 179 -0.37 18.03 9.46
CA SER A 179 0.37 17.48 10.59
C SER A 179 0.53 18.56 11.68
N PRO A 180 0.00 18.35 12.91
CA PRO A 180 -0.93 17.30 13.34
C PRO A 180 -2.34 17.46 12.74
N PRO A 181 -3.23 16.45 12.71
CA PRO A 181 -3.16 15.15 13.40
C PRO A 181 -2.46 14.03 12.62
N SER A 182 -2.05 14.26 11.39
CA SER A 182 -1.24 13.28 10.65
C SER A 182 0.18 13.20 11.23
N ARG A 183 0.76 12.01 11.26
CA ARG A 183 2.14 11.80 11.75
C ARG A 183 3.19 12.16 10.71
N ALA A 184 2.90 11.92 9.42
CA ALA A 184 3.80 12.30 8.34
C ALA A 184 3.61 13.77 7.97
N ARG A 185 4.71 14.53 7.94
CA ARG A 185 4.70 15.90 7.40
C ARG A 185 4.37 15.86 5.90
N PRO A 186 3.63 16.83 5.36
CA PRO A 186 3.26 16.82 3.94
C PRO A 186 4.44 16.72 2.98
N GLY A 187 5.55 17.41 3.25
CA GLY A 187 6.77 17.32 2.44
C GLY A 187 7.41 15.93 2.45
N LEU A 188 7.40 15.23 3.60
CA LEU A 188 7.90 13.87 3.69
C LEU A 188 7.08 12.89 2.85
N ARG A 189 5.76 13.11 2.73
CA ARG A 189 4.91 12.26 1.87
C ARG A 189 5.28 12.42 0.39
N VAL A 190 5.66 13.61 -0.04
CA VAL A 190 6.10 13.85 -1.43
C VAL A 190 7.47 13.21 -1.68
N LEU A 191 8.36 13.24 -0.67
CA LEU A 191 9.71 12.69 -0.80
C LEU A 191 9.76 11.16 -0.66
N SER A 192 8.83 10.57 0.12
CA SER A 192 8.88 9.13 0.43
C SER A 192 8.86 8.22 -0.80
N PRO A 193 8.09 8.48 -1.88
CA PRO A 193 8.14 7.64 -3.09
C PRO A 193 9.50 7.63 -3.77
N VAL A 194 10.20 8.76 -3.79
CA VAL A 194 11.55 8.83 -4.37
C VAL A 194 12.52 7.94 -3.59
N ILE A 195 12.40 7.94 -2.25
CA ILE A 195 13.25 7.12 -1.37
C ILE A 195 12.90 5.63 -1.49
N THR A 196 11.61 5.29 -1.55
CA THR A 196 11.16 3.89 -1.59
C THR A 196 11.33 3.25 -2.97
N MET A 197 11.21 4.03 -4.03
CA MET A 197 11.36 3.57 -5.41
C MET A 197 12.82 3.19 -5.74
N THR A 198 13.81 3.93 -5.23
CA THR A 198 15.23 3.75 -5.58
C THR A 198 15.73 2.31 -5.34
N PRO A 199 15.57 1.68 -4.15
CA PRO A 199 16.01 0.30 -3.95
C PRO A 199 15.21 -0.70 -4.79
N GLN A 200 13.94 -0.45 -5.07
CA GLN A 200 13.12 -1.32 -5.93
C GLN A 200 13.60 -1.29 -7.38
N ILE A 201 13.97 -0.11 -7.90
CA ILE A 201 14.58 0.03 -9.24
C ILE A 201 15.89 -0.75 -9.30
N LEU A 202 16.78 -0.59 -8.30
CA LEU A 202 18.07 -1.27 -8.29
C LEU A 202 17.90 -2.79 -8.30
N VAL A 203 17.07 -3.34 -7.42
CA VAL A 203 16.82 -4.79 -7.35
C VAL A 203 16.12 -5.28 -8.61
N GLY A 204 15.13 -4.55 -9.12
CA GLY A 204 14.43 -4.89 -10.36
C GLY A 204 15.36 -4.89 -11.58
N ALA A 205 16.28 -3.93 -11.68
CA ALA A 205 17.29 -3.88 -12.72
C ALA A 205 18.28 -5.07 -12.62
N ILE A 206 18.76 -5.38 -11.40
CA ILE A 206 19.63 -6.55 -11.18
C ILE A 206 18.94 -7.83 -11.68
N ILE A 207 17.66 -8.03 -11.33
CA ILE A 207 16.89 -9.20 -11.76
C ILE A 207 16.70 -9.21 -13.29
N THR A 208 16.35 -8.05 -13.87
CA THR A 208 16.10 -7.91 -15.32
C THR A 208 17.31 -8.27 -16.17
N PHE A 209 18.50 -7.82 -15.75
CA PHE A 209 19.74 -7.93 -16.51
C PHE A 209 20.64 -9.09 -16.06
N SER A 210 20.21 -9.90 -15.08
CA SER A 210 20.97 -11.06 -14.66
C SER A 210 21.02 -12.12 -15.77
N SER A 211 22.23 -12.61 -16.06
CA SER A 211 22.46 -13.72 -16.99
C SER A 211 22.21 -15.11 -16.37
N HIS A 212 22.06 -15.18 -15.04
CA HIS A 212 21.84 -16.42 -14.31
C HIS A 212 20.37 -16.53 -13.91
N ASP A 213 19.83 -17.76 -13.87
CA ASP A 213 18.51 -18.03 -13.32
C ASP A 213 18.56 -17.87 -11.78
N LEU A 214 18.04 -16.75 -11.29
CA LEU A 214 17.98 -16.44 -9.86
C LEU A 214 16.86 -17.19 -9.15
N TYR A 215 15.85 -17.65 -9.89
CA TYR A 215 14.62 -18.24 -9.34
C TYR A 215 14.32 -19.63 -9.94
N PRO A 216 15.22 -20.62 -9.80
CA PRO A 216 15.06 -21.94 -10.38
C PRO A 216 13.84 -22.69 -9.83
N ILE A 217 13.28 -22.25 -8.71
CA ILE A 217 12.08 -22.85 -8.08
C ILE A 217 10.91 -22.95 -9.08
N PHE A 218 10.68 -21.93 -9.92
CA PHE A 218 9.62 -21.96 -10.92
C PHE A 218 9.85 -22.99 -12.02
N THR A 219 11.11 -23.37 -12.28
CA THR A 219 11.43 -24.47 -13.21
C THR A 219 11.22 -25.83 -12.52
N ILE A 220 11.57 -25.94 -11.24
CA ILE A 220 11.44 -27.18 -10.46
C ILE A 220 9.96 -27.51 -10.22
N CYS A 221 9.13 -26.52 -9.86
CA CYS A 221 7.69 -26.71 -9.63
C CYS A 221 6.87 -26.90 -10.93
N GLY A 222 7.49 -26.71 -12.08
CA GLY A 222 6.82 -26.77 -13.38
C GLY A 222 6.20 -25.44 -13.77
N ARG A 223 6.68 -24.89 -14.89
CA ARG A 223 6.21 -23.60 -15.43
C ARG A 223 4.82 -23.71 -16.01
N ALA A 224 3.94 -22.76 -15.68
CA ALA A 224 2.58 -22.69 -16.23
C ALA A 224 2.60 -22.44 -17.75
N PHE A 225 3.55 -21.63 -18.24
CA PHE A 225 3.74 -21.32 -19.64
C PHE A 225 5.11 -21.84 -20.11
N THR A 226 5.14 -23.06 -20.65
CA THR A 226 6.36 -23.71 -21.15
C THR A 226 7.00 -22.99 -22.35
N SER A 227 6.21 -22.18 -23.07
CA SER A 227 6.68 -21.34 -24.18
C SER A 227 7.52 -20.15 -23.76
N VAL A 228 7.49 -19.77 -22.47
CA VAL A 228 8.25 -18.65 -21.92
C VAL A 228 9.54 -19.19 -21.27
N PRO A 229 10.73 -18.97 -21.85
CA PRO A 229 11.98 -19.44 -21.27
C PRO A 229 12.28 -18.75 -19.92
N ALA A 230 13.06 -19.42 -19.07
CA ALA A 230 13.40 -18.95 -17.72
C ALA A 230 13.98 -17.53 -17.69
N SER A 231 14.89 -17.24 -18.64
CA SER A 231 15.53 -15.92 -18.76
C SER A 231 14.52 -14.81 -19.07
N LEU A 232 13.59 -15.07 -20.01
CA LEU A 232 12.56 -14.10 -20.37
C LEU A 232 11.57 -13.89 -19.23
N ASP A 233 11.15 -14.96 -18.55
CA ASP A 233 10.29 -14.89 -17.36
C ASP A 233 10.91 -14.04 -16.24
N GLN A 234 12.19 -14.26 -15.96
CA GLN A 234 12.94 -13.49 -14.99
C GLN A 234 13.07 -12.02 -15.39
N SER A 235 13.44 -11.76 -16.65
CA SER A 235 13.59 -10.39 -17.15
C SER A 235 12.27 -9.61 -17.12
N LEU A 236 11.16 -10.25 -17.53
CA LEU A 236 9.82 -9.66 -17.43
C LEU A 236 9.43 -9.39 -15.97
N GLY A 237 9.69 -10.34 -15.07
CA GLY A 237 9.42 -10.18 -13.65
C GLY A 237 10.19 -9.01 -13.03
N GLY A 238 11.47 -8.88 -13.36
CA GLY A 238 12.28 -7.73 -12.96
C GLY A 238 11.71 -6.42 -13.51
N LEU A 239 11.38 -6.37 -14.81
CA LEU A 239 10.81 -5.20 -15.48
C LEU A 239 9.49 -4.74 -14.82
N ILE A 240 8.60 -5.67 -14.50
CA ILE A 240 7.32 -5.40 -13.81
C ILE A 240 7.57 -4.76 -12.46
N MET A 241 8.62 -5.16 -11.78
CA MET A 241 8.92 -4.67 -10.44
C MET A 241 9.34 -3.19 -10.42
N TRP A 242 10.06 -2.69 -11.42
CA TRP A 242 10.57 -1.32 -11.35
C TRP A 242 9.86 -0.34 -12.30
N VAL A 243 9.42 -0.74 -13.47
CA VAL A 243 8.77 0.20 -14.41
C VAL A 243 7.33 0.52 -13.97
N PRO A 244 6.36 -0.40 -13.94
CA PRO A 244 5.00 -0.07 -13.53
C PRO A 244 4.88 0.29 -12.05
N ALA A 245 5.69 -0.30 -11.16
CA ALA A 245 5.71 0.09 -9.74
C ALA A 245 6.18 1.55 -9.59
N GLY A 246 7.26 1.94 -10.28
CA GLY A 246 7.74 3.33 -10.30
C GLY A 246 6.71 4.31 -10.84
N VAL A 247 5.95 3.94 -11.88
CA VAL A 247 4.84 4.77 -12.39
C VAL A 247 3.77 4.96 -11.32
N LEU A 248 3.37 3.90 -10.61
CA LEU A 248 2.37 4.00 -9.53
C LEU A 248 2.86 4.86 -8.38
N GLU A 249 4.12 4.73 -7.96
CA GLU A 249 4.71 5.59 -6.93
C GLU A 249 4.82 7.06 -7.39
N ALA A 250 5.13 7.32 -8.65
CA ALA A 250 5.11 8.67 -9.21
C ALA A 250 3.71 9.29 -9.20
N VAL A 251 2.67 8.51 -9.53
CA VAL A 251 1.27 8.95 -9.38
C VAL A 251 0.96 9.28 -7.93
N GLY A 252 1.39 8.45 -6.99
CA GLY A 252 1.25 8.71 -5.55
C GLY A 252 1.96 10.01 -5.11
N ALA A 253 3.19 10.24 -5.58
CA ALA A 253 3.93 11.47 -5.32
C ALA A 253 3.19 12.71 -5.84
N MET A 254 2.64 12.64 -7.05
CA MET A 254 1.83 13.73 -7.62
C MET A 254 0.56 14.00 -6.80
N MET A 255 -0.11 12.96 -6.31
CA MET A 255 -1.27 13.10 -5.43
C MET A 255 -0.88 13.75 -4.09
N ALA A 256 0.23 13.34 -3.49
CA ALA A 256 0.77 13.93 -2.26
C ALA A 256 1.19 15.39 -2.47
N LEU A 257 1.81 15.72 -3.60
CA LEU A 257 2.18 17.09 -3.97
C LEU A 257 0.94 17.98 -4.12
N ARG A 258 -0.10 17.49 -4.79
CA ARG A 258 -1.37 18.21 -4.90
C ARG A 258 -1.98 18.49 -3.52
N HIS A 259 -1.89 17.57 -2.57
CA HIS A 259 -2.35 17.78 -1.20
C HIS A 259 -1.49 18.80 -0.47
N LEU A 260 -0.18 18.75 -0.61
CA LEU A 260 0.75 19.74 -0.05
C LEU A 260 0.40 21.15 -0.53
N MET A 261 0.22 21.34 -1.85
CA MET A 261 -0.12 22.63 -2.45
C MET A 261 -1.47 23.18 -1.91
N ARG A 262 -2.47 22.32 -1.77
CA ARG A 262 -3.76 22.72 -1.16
C ARG A 262 -3.64 23.17 0.29
N LEU A 263 -2.81 22.49 1.08
CA LEU A 263 -2.55 22.86 2.47
C LEU A 263 -1.80 24.18 2.59
N SER A 264 -0.84 24.44 1.69
CA SER A 264 -0.05 25.67 1.65
C SER A 264 -0.87 26.90 1.20
N GLY A 265 -1.84 26.72 0.30
CA GLY A 265 -2.74 27.77 -0.18
C GLY A 265 -3.89 28.11 0.76
N SER A 266 -4.04 27.41 1.88
CA SER A 266 -5.12 27.66 2.83
C SER A 266 -4.82 28.93 3.69
N PRO A 267 -5.79 29.89 3.84
CA PRO A 267 -5.58 31.17 4.56
C PRO A 267 -5.14 31.02 6.02
N ARG A 268 -5.34 29.85 6.64
CA ARG A 268 -4.90 29.58 8.01
C ARG A 268 -3.37 29.61 8.19
N HIS A 269 -2.58 29.28 7.16
CA HIS A 269 -1.11 29.34 7.22
C HIS A 269 -0.55 30.75 7.04
N ALA A 270 -1.29 31.65 6.40
CA ALA A 270 -0.89 33.05 6.28
C ALA A 270 -0.94 33.83 7.62
N ARG A 271 -1.75 33.35 8.57
CA ARG A 271 -1.92 33.99 9.90
C ARG A 271 -0.82 33.66 10.93
N THR A 272 0.04 32.69 10.68
CA THR A 272 1.11 32.26 11.61
C THR A 272 2.50 32.79 11.27
N LYS A 273 2.65 33.65 10.25
CA LYS A 273 3.89 34.42 10.11
C LYS A 273 3.91 35.48 11.22
N PRO A 274 4.91 35.48 12.12
CA PRO A 274 5.07 36.56 13.08
C PRO A 274 5.16 37.85 12.28
N LYS A 275 4.30 38.83 12.59
CA LYS A 275 4.52 40.19 12.16
C LYS A 275 5.92 40.56 12.67
N SER A 276 6.89 40.69 11.78
CA SER A 276 8.17 41.30 12.11
C SER A 276 7.85 42.66 12.73
N GLY A 277 8.07 42.76 14.05
CA GLY A 277 7.77 43.96 14.81
C GLY A 277 8.62 45.08 14.27
N GLY A 278 7.99 45.98 13.51
CA GLY A 278 8.49 47.30 13.34
C GLY A 278 8.45 47.99 14.73
N ARG A 279 9.59 48.05 15.39
CA ARG A 279 9.78 49.01 16.50
C ARG A 279 9.72 50.40 15.85
N GLY A 280 8.57 51.04 15.97
CA GLY A 280 8.44 52.47 15.74
C GLY A 280 9.31 53.23 16.76
N PRO A 281 9.93 54.37 16.36
CA PRO A 281 10.77 55.16 17.26
C PRO A 281 9.92 55.73 18.41
N LYS A 282 10.42 55.58 19.63
CA LYS A 282 9.84 56.19 20.82
C LYS A 282 9.93 57.74 20.63
N PRO A 283 8.87 58.54 20.92
CA PRO A 283 8.97 59.97 20.95
C PRO A 283 9.84 60.39 22.15
N MET A 284 10.86 61.15 21.89
CA MET A 284 11.61 61.90 22.94
C MET A 284 10.68 62.93 23.58
N LEU A 285 10.40 62.76 24.87
CA LEU A 285 9.91 63.85 25.70
C LEU A 285 11.08 64.75 26.07
N GLN A 286 11.03 65.97 25.53
CA GLN A 286 11.82 67.06 26.05
C GLN A 286 11.32 67.52 27.39
N ARG A 287 12.18 67.53 28.36
CA ARG A 287 12.38 68.57 29.36
C ARG A 287 13.81 68.52 29.86
#